data_bbbc92e40b2b74326f4c53c4f77ff965
#
_entry.id   bbbc92e40b2b74326f4c53c4f77ff965
#
_cell.length_a   1.000
_cell.length_b   1.000
_cell.length_c   1.000
_cell.angle_alpha   90.00
_cell.angle_beta   90.00
_cell.angle_gamma   90.00
#
_symmetry.space_group_name_H-M   'P 1'
#
loop_
_entity.id
_entity.type
_entity.pdbx_description
1 polymer ?
#
loop_
_entity_poly.entity_id
_entity_poly.type
_entity_poly.pdbx_seq_one_letter_code
_entity_poly.pdbx_strand_id
1 'polypeptide(L)'
;MVRGVRPPSLSLLLLLPALAGGAGCSRRPPEPPLRLSERLPPVAPGELRPLTAFAAIPDERLRSQALFLEASRVMLHPRCANCHPDGDVPLQGMQAALHDPPVVRGPADKGVVGMECTGCHQDRNLELARVPGAPNWHLAPREMAWVGKTPQQLCEQLKDVRRNGGKSLAQLVEHNGHDALVGWGWKPGWGREKAPGTQEQFGALTQAWVDTGAECPGEGAVP
;
A
#
# COMPACT_ATOMS: atom_id res chain seq x y z
N MET A 1 -12.98 93.73 45.98
CA MET A 1 -12.79 93.00 44.70
C MET A 1 -11.95 91.77 44.98
N VAL A 2 -12.65 90.60 45.08
CA VAL A 2 -11.96 89.33 45.36
C VAL A 2 -12.11 88.45 44.12
N ARG A 3 -11.01 88.12 43.49
CA ARG A 3 -10.94 87.23 42.30
C ARG A 3 -11.04 85.78 42.73
N GLY A 4 -12.06 85.09 42.29
CA GLY A 4 -12.20 83.65 42.47
C GLY A 4 -11.27 82.85 41.59
N VAL A 5 -10.54 81.93 42.21
CA VAL A 5 -9.69 80.93 41.49
C VAL A 5 -10.50 79.68 41.27
N ARG A 6 -10.61 79.22 40.03
CA ARG A 6 -11.24 77.96 39.65
C ARG A 6 -10.19 76.82 39.76
N PRO A 7 -10.55 75.65 40.28
CA PRO A 7 -9.65 74.52 40.28
C PRO A 7 -9.64 73.78 38.91
N PRO A 8 -8.55 73.09 38.56
CA PRO A 8 -8.42 72.38 37.29
C PRO A 8 -9.19 71.03 37.35
N SER A 9 -9.89 70.77 36.27
CA SER A 9 -10.60 69.49 36.06
C SER A 9 -9.61 68.37 35.79
N LEU A 10 -9.61 67.35 36.67
CA LEU A 10 -8.88 66.09 36.47
C LEU A 10 -9.67 65.19 35.47
N SER A 11 -9.13 65.06 34.27
CA SER A 11 -9.66 64.08 33.29
C SER A 11 -9.11 62.71 33.60
N LEU A 12 -9.97 61.80 34.08
CA LEU A 12 -9.64 60.41 34.32
C LEU A 12 -9.65 59.63 33.02
N LEU A 13 -8.46 59.32 32.48
CA LEU A 13 -8.30 58.40 31.33
C LEU A 13 -8.53 56.98 31.81
N LEU A 14 -9.67 56.40 31.42
CA LEU A 14 -9.96 55.00 31.53
C LEU A 14 -9.17 54.19 30.46
N LEU A 15 -8.08 53.54 30.84
CA LEU A 15 -7.38 52.55 30.03
C LEU A 15 -8.20 51.25 30.05
N LEU A 16 -8.84 50.94 28.93
CA LEU A 16 -9.43 49.62 28.68
C LEU A 16 -8.31 48.64 28.30
N PRO A 17 -8.19 47.48 28.94
CA PRO A 17 -7.27 46.45 28.48
C PRO A 17 -7.80 45.81 27.21
N ALA A 18 -7.06 45.90 26.10
CA ALA A 18 -7.32 45.16 24.88
C ALA A 18 -7.06 43.67 25.16
N LEU A 19 -8.12 42.87 25.27
CA LEU A 19 -8.05 41.41 25.24
C LEU A 19 -7.64 40.97 23.82
N ALA A 20 -6.34 40.76 23.60
CA ALA A 20 -5.84 40.09 22.41
C ALA A 20 -6.25 38.61 22.49
N GLY A 21 -7.41 38.29 21.90
CA GLY A 21 -7.83 36.91 21.68
C GLY A 21 -6.89 36.23 20.67
N GLY A 22 -5.86 35.57 21.15
CA GLY A 22 -5.03 34.69 20.32
C GLY A 22 -5.88 33.51 19.88
N ALA A 23 -6.29 33.48 18.59
CA ALA A 23 -6.81 32.29 17.93
C ALA A 23 -5.68 31.24 17.88
N GLY A 24 -5.53 30.48 18.96
CA GLY A 24 -4.67 29.32 18.97
C GLY A 24 -5.21 28.30 17.96
N CYS A 25 -4.50 28.10 16.83
CA CYS A 25 -4.73 26.96 15.98
C CYS A 25 -4.48 25.69 16.82
N SER A 26 -5.53 25.17 17.44
CA SER A 26 -5.49 23.86 18.10
C SER A 26 -5.21 22.81 17.03
N ARG A 27 -3.95 22.42 16.88
CA ARG A 27 -3.61 21.27 16.06
C ARG A 27 -4.28 20.05 16.71
N ARG A 28 -5.24 19.47 16.01
CA ARG A 28 -5.81 18.19 16.41
C ARG A 28 -4.66 17.21 16.59
N PRO A 29 -4.57 16.47 17.70
CA PRO A 29 -3.55 15.44 17.89
C PRO A 29 -3.59 14.47 16.67
N PRO A 30 -2.44 13.94 16.26
CA PRO A 30 -2.41 12.98 15.16
C PRO A 30 -3.34 11.81 15.49
N GLU A 31 -4.15 11.44 14.52
CA GLU A 31 -5.05 10.30 14.63
C GLU A 31 -4.21 9.02 14.81
N PRO A 32 -4.56 8.13 15.74
CA PRO A 32 -3.81 6.89 15.92
C PRO A 32 -3.80 6.06 14.64
N PRO A 33 -2.73 5.29 14.37
CA PRO A 33 -2.62 4.50 13.16
C PRO A 33 -3.75 3.46 13.06
N LEU A 34 -4.30 3.30 11.87
CA LEU A 34 -5.37 2.34 11.60
C LEU A 34 -4.87 0.90 11.78
N ARG A 35 -5.57 0.13 12.61
CA ARG A 35 -5.34 -1.30 12.82
C ARG A 35 -6.60 -2.05 12.44
N LEU A 36 -6.52 -2.93 11.44
CA LEU A 36 -7.71 -3.68 10.99
C LEU A 36 -8.25 -4.61 12.08
N SER A 37 -7.37 -5.22 12.86
CA SER A 37 -7.75 -6.12 13.96
C SER A 37 -8.61 -5.47 15.04
N GLU A 38 -8.58 -4.13 15.17
CA GLU A 38 -9.40 -3.38 16.11
C GLU A 38 -10.77 -3.00 15.54
N ARG A 39 -10.98 -3.12 14.24
CA ARG A 39 -12.19 -2.66 13.53
C ARG A 39 -12.95 -3.77 12.82
N LEU A 40 -12.26 -4.84 12.47
CA LEU A 40 -12.82 -5.93 11.68
C LEU A 40 -12.53 -7.28 12.36
N PRO A 41 -13.38 -8.30 12.13
CA PRO A 41 -13.15 -9.63 12.65
C PRO A 41 -11.77 -10.19 12.26
N PRO A 42 -11.14 -11.01 13.10
CA PRO A 42 -9.92 -11.70 12.75
C PRO A 42 -10.14 -12.62 11.54
N VAL A 43 -9.09 -12.85 10.77
CA VAL A 43 -9.08 -13.76 9.62
C VAL A 43 -7.82 -14.63 9.69
N ALA A 44 -7.92 -15.87 9.21
CA ALA A 44 -6.77 -16.78 9.18
C ALA A 44 -5.63 -16.22 8.30
N PRO A 45 -4.36 -16.55 8.58
CA PRO A 45 -3.21 -16.01 7.86
C PRO A 45 -3.28 -16.16 6.34
N GLY A 46 -3.79 -17.29 5.83
CA GLY A 46 -3.94 -17.57 4.39
C GLY A 46 -5.25 -17.07 3.77
N GLU A 47 -6.07 -16.34 4.49
CA GLU A 47 -7.38 -15.86 4.03
C GLU A 47 -7.41 -14.34 3.94
N LEU A 48 -8.36 -13.83 3.14
CA LEU A 48 -8.70 -12.41 3.06
C LEU A 48 -10.13 -12.19 3.58
N ARG A 49 -10.35 -11.04 4.22
CA ARG A 49 -11.70 -10.63 4.62
C ARG A 49 -12.57 -10.42 3.39
N PRO A 50 -13.84 -10.88 3.42
CA PRO A 50 -14.77 -10.60 2.34
C PRO A 50 -15.10 -9.10 2.29
N LEU A 51 -15.43 -8.57 1.11
CA LEU A 51 -15.78 -7.15 0.93
C LEU A 51 -16.89 -6.69 1.88
N THR A 52 -17.84 -7.58 2.19
CA THR A 52 -18.95 -7.27 3.12
C THR A 52 -18.49 -6.91 4.52
N ALA A 53 -17.32 -7.36 4.96
CA ALA A 53 -16.79 -7.00 6.27
C ALA A 53 -16.47 -5.49 6.36
N PHE A 54 -16.08 -4.87 5.25
CA PHE A 54 -15.70 -3.45 5.22
C PHE A 54 -16.92 -2.50 5.22
N ALA A 55 -18.11 -3.01 4.92
CA ALA A 55 -19.35 -2.24 5.03
C ALA A 55 -19.65 -1.78 6.47
N ALA A 56 -19.07 -2.43 7.47
CA ALA A 56 -19.17 -2.03 8.88
C ALA A 56 -18.40 -0.73 9.19
N ILE A 57 -17.57 -0.21 8.27
CA ILE A 57 -16.83 1.05 8.43
C ILE A 57 -17.62 2.16 7.70
N PRO A 58 -18.35 3.04 8.43
CA PRO A 58 -19.22 4.04 7.79
C PRO A 58 -18.45 5.13 7.06
N ASP A 59 -17.31 5.56 7.61
CA ASP A 59 -16.45 6.56 7.02
C ASP A 59 -15.79 6.00 5.76
N GLU A 60 -16.07 6.62 4.59
CA GLU A 60 -15.62 6.14 3.29
C GLU A 60 -14.10 6.19 3.14
N ARG A 61 -13.47 7.23 3.66
CA ARG A 61 -12.00 7.36 3.64
C ARG A 61 -11.34 6.27 4.46
N LEU A 62 -11.83 6.02 5.69
CA LEU A 62 -11.32 4.94 6.54
C LEU A 62 -11.60 3.57 5.93
N ARG A 63 -12.76 3.40 5.29
CA ARG A 63 -13.10 2.16 4.57
C ARG A 63 -12.14 1.92 3.40
N SER A 64 -11.83 2.95 2.61
CA SER A 64 -10.85 2.87 1.52
C SER A 64 -9.47 2.46 2.04
N GLN A 65 -8.99 3.10 3.10
CA GLN A 65 -7.73 2.76 3.76
C GLN A 65 -7.71 1.31 4.27
N ALA A 66 -8.82 0.86 4.86
CA ALA A 66 -8.96 -0.50 5.36
C ALA A 66 -8.93 -1.55 4.23
N LEU A 67 -9.58 -1.27 3.09
CA LEU A 67 -9.54 -2.10 1.89
C LEU A 67 -8.11 -2.23 1.36
N PHE A 68 -7.37 -1.11 1.32
CA PHE A 68 -5.97 -1.16 0.91
C PHE A 68 -5.09 -1.95 1.88
N LEU A 69 -5.28 -1.79 3.19
CA LEU A 69 -4.55 -2.57 4.20
C LEU A 69 -4.79 -4.07 4.01
N GLU A 70 -6.01 -4.50 3.72
CA GLU A 70 -6.29 -5.91 3.42
C GLU A 70 -5.60 -6.36 2.13
N ALA A 71 -5.68 -5.57 1.05
CA ALA A 71 -5.00 -5.88 -0.22
C ALA A 71 -3.47 -5.93 -0.05
N SER A 72 -2.90 -5.10 0.83
CA SER A 72 -1.46 -5.09 1.10
C SER A 72 -0.93 -6.39 1.69
N ARG A 73 -1.76 -7.20 2.34
CA ARG A 73 -1.39 -8.54 2.81
C ARG A 73 -0.98 -9.46 1.66
N VAL A 74 -1.60 -9.28 0.49
CA VAL A 74 -1.22 -10.00 -0.73
C VAL A 74 0.06 -9.42 -1.31
N MET A 75 0.12 -8.12 -1.51
CA MET A 75 1.26 -7.46 -2.18
C MET A 75 2.58 -7.62 -1.41
N LEU A 76 2.52 -7.58 -0.08
CA LEU A 76 3.69 -7.76 0.78
C LEU A 76 3.99 -9.24 1.09
N HIS A 77 3.13 -10.16 0.64
CA HIS A 77 3.39 -11.58 0.77
C HIS A 77 4.58 -12.00 -0.14
N PRO A 78 5.46 -12.93 0.27
CA PRO A 78 6.61 -13.33 -0.53
C PRO A 78 6.28 -13.79 -1.96
N ARG A 79 5.07 -14.33 -2.22
CA ARG A 79 4.64 -14.69 -3.58
C ARG A 79 4.56 -13.51 -4.54
N CYS A 80 4.36 -12.31 -4.02
CA CYS A 80 4.36 -11.07 -4.81
C CYS A 80 5.66 -10.31 -4.64
N ALA A 81 6.10 -10.07 -3.39
CA ALA A 81 7.28 -9.28 -3.09
C ALA A 81 8.57 -9.84 -3.69
N ASN A 82 8.70 -11.17 -3.86
CA ASN A 82 9.88 -11.79 -4.47
C ASN A 82 10.10 -11.36 -5.95
N CYS A 83 9.03 -11.06 -6.68
CA CYS A 83 9.10 -10.52 -8.04
C CYS A 83 9.22 -9.00 -8.07
N HIS A 84 9.09 -8.34 -6.90
CA HIS A 84 9.20 -6.90 -6.69
C HIS A 84 10.40 -6.55 -5.79
N PRO A 85 11.62 -7.05 -6.08
CA PRO A 85 12.80 -6.79 -5.24
C PRO A 85 13.25 -5.33 -5.35
N ASP A 86 13.91 -4.85 -4.33
CA ASP A 86 14.54 -3.52 -4.30
C ASP A 86 15.89 -3.47 -5.04
N GLY A 87 16.39 -4.64 -5.49
CA GLY A 87 17.65 -4.83 -6.21
C GLY A 87 17.47 -5.46 -7.59
N ASP A 88 18.58 -5.90 -8.16
CA ASP A 88 18.63 -6.55 -9.48
C ASP A 88 18.47 -8.07 -9.42
N VAL A 89 18.55 -8.65 -8.24
CA VAL A 89 18.43 -10.09 -8.04
C VAL A 89 16.99 -10.42 -7.62
N PRO A 90 16.29 -11.31 -8.33
CA PRO A 90 14.99 -11.81 -7.86
C PRO A 90 15.14 -12.56 -6.55
N LEU A 91 14.06 -12.63 -5.78
CA LEU A 91 14.00 -13.38 -4.55
C LEU A 91 13.17 -14.66 -4.76
N GLN A 92 13.36 -15.64 -3.85
CA GLN A 92 12.62 -16.90 -3.88
C GLN A 92 12.25 -17.41 -2.50
N GLY A 93 11.25 -18.29 -2.47
CA GLY A 93 10.78 -18.92 -1.23
C GLY A 93 10.04 -17.98 -0.29
N MET A 94 9.62 -18.49 0.86
CA MET A 94 8.89 -17.73 1.88
C MET A 94 9.82 -16.85 2.72
N GLN A 95 11.13 -17.12 2.70
CA GLN A 95 12.16 -16.39 3.42
C GLN A 95 12.81 -15.29 2.57
N ALA A 96 12.28 -15.03 1.36
CA ALA A 96 12.83 -14.05 0.42
C ALA A 96 14.36 -14.23 0.20
N ALA A 97 14.80 -15.49 0.09
CA ALA A 97 16.19 -15.81 -0.21
C ALA A 97 16.55 -15.32 -1.63
N LEU A 98 17.83 -15.05 -1.87
CA LEU A 98 18.30 -14.74 -3.22
C LEU A 98 18.00 -15.92 -4.16
N HIS A 99 17.71 -15.60 -5.42
CA HIS A 99 17.40 -16.62 -6.43
C HIS A 99 18.60 -17.54 -6.66
N ASP A 100 18.34 -18.84 -6.71
CA ASP A 100 19.32 -19.88 -7.00
C ASP A 100 18.78 -20.74 -8.16
N PRO A 101 19.53 -20.85 -9.29
CA PRO A 101 20.87 -20.30 -9.56
C PRO A 101 20.91 -18.77 -9.60
N PRO A 102 22.09 -18.14 -9.39
CA PRO A 102 22.22 -16.69 -9.43
C PRO A 102 21.85 -16.12 -10.79
N VAL A 103 20.88 -15.21 -10.83
CA VAL A 103 20.42 -14.50 -12.02
C VAL A 103 20.23 -13.03 -11.67
N VAL A 104 20.21 -12.17 -12.69
CA VAL A 104 19.97 -10.74 -12.52
C VAL A 104 18.88 -10.27 -13.45
N ARG A 105 18.26 -9.15 -13.08
CA ARG A 105 17.13 -8.49 -13.79
C ARG A 105 17.33 -8.36 -15.29
N GLY A 106 18.49 -7.88 -15.71
CA GLY A 106 18.77 -7.58 -17.11
C GLY A 106 17.90 -6.49 -17.74
N PRO A 107 18.07 -6.22 -19.04
CA PRO A 107 17.21 -5.29 -19.77
C PRO A 107 15.75 -5.77 -19.79
N ALA A 108 14.81 -4.84 -19.67
CA ALA A 108 13.38 -5.13 -19.71
C ALA A 108 12.89 -6.14 -18.64
N ASP A 109 13.63 -6.26 -17.53
CA ASP A 109 13.26 -7.09 -16.37
C ASP A 109 13.12 -8.60 -16.67
N LYS A 110 13.68 -9.09 -17.77
CA LYS A 110 13.51 -10.45 -18.29
C LYS A 110 14.76 -11.35 -18.20
N GLY A 111 15.75 -10.91 -17.43
CA GLY A 111 17.05 -11.58 -17.36
C GLY A 111 18.05 -11.01 -18.37
N VAL A 112 19.28 -11.52 -18.34
CA VAL A 112 20.36 -11.17 -19.27
C VAL A 112 20.44 -12.18 -20.41
N VAL A 113 21.11 -11.81 -21.51
CA VAL A 113 21.33 -12.70 -22.66
C VAL A 113 21.97 -14.01 -22.22
N GLY A 114 21.36 -15.13 -22.58
CA GLY A 114 21.77 -16.48 -22.20
C GLY A 114 21.31 -16.93 -20.81
N MET A 115 20.68 -16.04 -20.04
CA MET A 115 20.07 -16.31 -18.72
C MET A 115 18.72 -15.61 -18.61
N GLU A 116 17.94 -15.64 -19.68
CA GLU A 116 16.60 -15.09 -19.70
C GLU A 116 15.67 -15.90 -18.76
N CYS A 117 14.81 -15.20 -18.04
CA CYS A 117 13.87 -15.82 -17.09
C CYS A 117 13.06 -16.96 -17.72
N THR A 118 12.58 -16.76 -18.95
CA THR A 118 11.79 -17.73 -19.70
C THR A 118 12.60 -18.93 -20.21
N GLY A 119 13.93 -18.91 -20.12
CA GLY A 119 14.77 -20.09 -20.38
C GLY A 119 14.50 -21.23 -19.41
N CYS A 120 14.20 -20.90 -18.15
CA CYS A 120 13.84 -21.87 -17.11
C CYS A 120 12.33 -21.82 -16.79
N HIS A 121 11.75 -20.62 -16.63
CA HIS A 121 10.35 -20.42 -16.27
C HIS A 121 9.48 -20.42 -17.51
N GLN A 122 8.81 -21.54 -17.75
CA GLN A 122 7.91 -21.72 -18.90
C GLN A 122 6.49 -21.14 -18.59
N ASP A 123 5.56 -21.25 -19.54
CA ASP A 123 4.19 -20.76 -19.39
C ASP A 123 3.37 -21.51 -18.31
N ARG A 124 3.95 -22.49 -17.68
CA ARG A 124 3.35 -23.30 -16.59
C ARG A 124 4.41 -23.88 -15.67
N ASN A 125 4.01 -24.25 -14.46
CA ASN A 125 4.89 -24.94 -13.53
C ASN A 125 5.38 -26.26 -14.14
N LEU A 126 6.69 -26.53 -13.99
CA LEU A 126 7.30 -27.83 -14.27
C LEU A 126 7.42 -28.58 -12.94
N GLU A 127 6.35 -29.30 -12.58
CA GLU A 127 6.19 -29.88 -11.24
C GLU A 127 7.32 -30.85 -10.86
N LEU A 128 7.75 -31.72 -11.77
CA LEU A 128 8.82 -32.68 -11.53
C LEU A 128 10.20 -32.01 -11.31
N ALA A 129 10.44 -30.93 -12.03
CA ALA A 129 11.68 -30.14 -11.88
C ALA A 129 11.57 -29.09 -10.75
N ARG A 130 10.36 -28.92 -10.17
CA ARG A 130 10.05 -27.88 -9.16
C ARG A 130 10.37 -26.47 -9.62
N VAL A 131 10.33 -26.22 -10.93
CA VAL A 131 10.50 -24.88 -11.51
C VAL A 131 9.14 -24.23 -11.66
N PRO A 132 8.92 -23.05 -11.05
CA PRO A 132 7.68 -22.30 -11.24
C PRO A 132 7.59 -21.74 -12.65
N GLY A 133 6.36 -21.52 -13.12
CA GLY A 133 6.13 -20.94 -14.43
C GLY A 133 4.73 -20.36 -14.59
N ALA A 134 4.65 -19.30 -15.38
CA ALA A 134 3.45 -18.66 -15.85
C ALA A 134 3.79 -17.89 -17.14
N PRO A 135 2.79 -17.54 -17.97
CA PRO A 135 3.04 -16.77 -19.17
C PRO A 135 3.79 -15.46 -18.88
N ASN A 136 4.74 -15.13 -19.76
CA ASN A 136 5.51 -13.89 -19.68
C ASN A 136 6.25 -13.68 -18.33
N TRP A 137 6.93 -14.71 -17.85
CA TRP A 137 7.67 -14.65 -16.58
C TRP A 137 8.77 -13.59 -16.60
N HIS A 138 8.69 -12.60 -15.71
CA HIS A 138 9.65 -11.51 -15.60
C HIS A 138 9.56 -10.86 -14.20
N LEU A 139 10.51 -10.00 -13.86
CA LEU A 139 10.44 -9.15 -12.68
C LEU A 139 9.55 -7.92 -12.94
N ALA A 140 8.95 -7.40 -11.90
CA ALA A 140 8.36 -6.07 -11.97
C ALA A 140 9.44 -5.02 -12.24
N PRO A 141 9.13 -3.88 -12.89
CA PRO A 141 10.08 -2.80 -13.07
C PRO A 141 10.74 -2.36 -11.75
N ARG A 142 11.98 -1.92 -11.81
CA ARG A 142 12.76 -1.56 -10.61
C ARG A 142 12.06 -0.51 -9.74
N GLU A 143 11.38 0.45 -10.34
CA GLU A 143 10.60 1.47 -9.62
C GLU A 143 9.40 0.89 -8.85
N MET A 144 9.01 -0.34 -9.16
CA MET A 144 7.97 -1.09 -8.45
C MET A 144 8.53 -2.03 -7.35
N ALA A 145 9.63 -1.69 -6.73
CA ALA A 145 10.14 -2.44 -5.57
C ALA A 145 9.16 -2.37 -4.40
N TRP A 146 8.85 -3.53 -3.80
CA TRP A 146 7.92 -3.65 -2.65
C TRP A 146 8.60 -4.14 -1.38
N VAL A 147 9.74 -4.81 -1.49
CA VAL A 147 10.50 -5.31 -0.35
C VAL A 147 10.81 -4.16 0.62
N GLY A 148 10.49 -4.38 1.90
CA GLY A 148 10.74 -3.40 2.96
C GLY A 148 9.79 -2.21 3.02
N LYS A 149 8.78 -2.12 2.14
CA LYS A 149 7.78 -1.03 2.18
C LYS A 149 6.71 -1.26 3.24
N THR A 150 6.27 -0.16 3.83
CA THR A 150 5.05 -0.14 4.62
C THR A 150 3.81 -0.13 3.70
N PRO A 151 2.62 -0.50 4.19
CA PRO A 151 1.38 -0.36 3.42
C PRO A 151 1.14 1.06 2.91
N GLN A 152 1.47 2.09 3.69
CA GLN A 152 1.38 3.49 3.26
C GLN A 152 2.26 3.74 2.04
N GLN A 153 3.57 3.43 2.14
CA GLN A 153 4.54 3.65 1.07
C GLN A 153 4.17 2.89 -0.20
N LEU A 154 3.64 1.68 -0.05
CA LEU A 154 3.16 0.87 -1.18
C LEU A 154 1.95 1.51 -1.85
N CYS A 155 0.98 1.99 -1.07
CA CYS A 155 -0.19 2.69 -1.58
C CYS A 155 0.19 3.94 -2.39
N GLU A 156 1.04 4.78 -1.81
CA GLU A 156 1.53 6.00 -2.47
C GLU A 156 2.29 5.67 -3.77
N GLN A 157 3.06 4.58 -3.78
CA GLN A 157 3.75 4.10 -4.98
C GLN A 157 2.77 3.67 -6.06
N LEU A 158 1.73 2.91 -5.73
CA LEU A 158 0.74 2.43 -6.70
C LEU A 158 -0.08 3.56 -7.31
N LYS A 159 -0.24 4.67 -6.62
CA LYS A 159 -0.92 5.89 -7.14
C LYS A 159 0.00 6.75 -8.03
N ASP A 160 1.30 6.57 -7.99
CA ASP A 160 2.24 7.30 -8.83
C ASP A 160 2.56 6.50 -10.09
N VAL A 161 2.03 6.94 -11.24
CA VAL A 161 2.22 6.27 -12.54
C VAL A 161 3.69 6.11 -12.94
N ARG A 162 4.59 6.93 -12.41
CA ARG A 162 6.04 6.81 -12.65
C ARG A 162 6.69 5.70 -11.84
N ARG A 163 5.98 5.16 -10.84
CA ARG A 163 6.49 4.16 -9.90
C ARG A 163 5.62 2.90 -9.83
N ASN A 164 4.62 2.79 -10.70
CA ASN A 164 3.69 1.65 -10.76
C ASN A 164 3.70 0.93 -12.12
N GLY A 165 4.76 1.10 -12.92
CA GLY A 165 4.86 0.52 -14.26
C GLY A 165 3.97 1.22 -15.28
N GLY A 166 3.67 2.51 -15.08
CA GLY A 166 2.89 3.33 -16.02
C GLY A 166 1.39 3.06 -16.02
N LYS A 167 0.85 2.38 -15.01
CA LYS A 167 -0.56 1.96 -14.98
C LYS A 167 -1.47 3.01 -14.35
N SER A 168 -2.64 3.21 -14.95
CA SER A 168 -3.77 3.86 -14.29
C SER A 168 -4.34 2.95 -13.19
N LEU A 169 -5.16 3.51 -12.28
CA LEU A 169 -5.83 2.71 -11.24
C LEU A 169 -6.70 1.60 -11.84
N ALA A 170 -7.42 1.88 -12.92
CA ALA A 170 -8.22 0.86 -13.62
C ALA A 170 -7.35 -0.27 -14.20
N GLN A 171 -6.17 0.06 -14.75
CA GLN A 171 -5.22 -0.94 -15.24
C GLN A 171 -4.59 -1.75 -14.09
N LEU A 172 -4.42 -1.15 -12.89
CA LEU A 172 -3.98 -1.90 -11.71
C LEU A 172 -5.05 -2.89 -11.25
N VAL A 173 -6.33 -2.52 -11.30
CA VAL A 173 -7.44 -3.44 -10.99
C VAL A 173 -7.43 -4.63 -11.93
N GLU A 174 -7.34 -4.38 -13.25
CA GLU A 174 -7.28 -5.43 -14.28
C GLU A 174 -6.05 -6.34 -14.08
N HIS A 175 -4.88 -5.74 -13.86
CA HIS A 175 -3.64 -6.47 -13.61
C HIS A 175 -3.74 -7.35 -12.37
N ASN A 176 -4.22 -6.82 -11.26
CA ASN A 176 -4.32 -7.56 -10.01
C ASN A 176 -5.35 -8.70 -10.08
N GLY A 177 -6.48 -8.46 -10.75
CA GLY A 177 -7.59 -9.41 -10.82
C GLY A 177 -7.43 -10.48 -11.89
N HIS A 178 -6.73 -10.21 -13.00
CA HIS A 178 -6.83 -11.05 -14.21
C HIS A 178 -5.49 -11.41 -14.86
N ASP A 179 -4.38 -10.75 -14.54
CA ASP A 179 -3.08 -11.08 -15.13
C ASP A 179 -2.64 -12.50 -14.74
N ALA A 180 -2.19 -13.28 -15.73
CA ALA A 180 -1.82 -14.68 -15.51
C ALA A 180 -0.55 -14.84 -14.67
N LEU A 181 0.43 -13.92 -14.80
CA LEU A 181 1.65 -13.94 -14.00
C LEU A 181 1.34 -13.60 -12.54
N VAL A 182 0.46 -12.62 -12.29
CA VAL A 182 -0.05 -12.31 -10.94
C VAL A 182 -0.79 -13.52 -10.38
N GLY A 183 -1.63 -14.18 -11.20
CA GLY A 183 -2.40 -15.38 -10.85
C GLY A 183 -1.55 -16.56 -10.40
N TRP A 184 -0.27 -16.60 -10.79
CA TRP A 184 0.66 -17.62 -10.30
C TRP A 184 0.80 -17.56 -8.76
N GLY A 185 0.64 -16.42 -8.15
CA GLY A 185 0.67 -16.27 -6.69
C GLY A 185 -0.28 -17.23 -5.94
N TRP A 186 -1.39 -17.62 -6.57
CA TRP A 186 -2.39 -18.57 -6.05
C TRP A 186 -2.30 -19.96 -6.66
N LYS A 187 -1.50 -20.13 -7.70
CA LYS A 187 -1.23 -21.42 -8.37
C LYS A 187 0.27 -21.73 -8.44
N PRO A 188 1.00 -21.61 -7.31
CA PRO A 188 2.47 -21.64 -7.33
C PRO A 188 3.06 -23.05 -7.58
N GLY A 189 2.22 -24.06 -7.71
CA GLY A 189 2.63 -25.44 -7.90
C GLY A 189 2.82 -26.21 -6.60
N TRP A 190 3.10 -27.47 -6.71
CA TRP A 190 3.17 -28.41 -5.60
C TRP A 190 4.23 -28.01 -4.56
N GLY A 191 3.84 -28.11 -3.28
CA GLY A 191 4.71 -27.86 -2.14
C GLY A 191 5.04 -26.38 -1.88
N ARG A 192 4.36 -25.44 -2.58
CA ARG A 192 4.52 -24.00 -2.35
C ARG A 192 3.28 -23.41 -1.70
N GLU A 193 3.48 -22.56 -0.70
CA GLU A 193 2.43 -21.79 -0.07
C GLU A 193 1.84 -20.78 -1.08
N LYS A 194 0.54 -20.59 -1.04
CA LYS A 194 -0.18 -19.61 -1.88
C LYS A 194 -0.15 -18.22 -1.23
N ALA A 195 -0.39 -17.20 -2.04
CA ALA A 195 -0.78 -15.89 -1.53
C ALA A 195 -2.12 -15.97 -0.78
N PRO A 196 -2.41 -15.05 0.16
CA PRO A 196 -3.68 -15.04 0.89
C PRO A 196 -4.90 -14.91 -0.03
N GLY A 197 -5.97 -15.61 0.29
CA GLY A 197 -7.23 -15.58 -0.44
C GLY A 197 -7.17 -16.15 -1.85
N THR A 198 -7.80 -15.47 -2.80
CA THR A 198 -7.79 -15.77 -4.23
C THR A 198 -7.46 -14.53 -5.07
N GLN A 199 -7.09 -14.73 -6.34
CA GLN A 199 -6.84 -13.62 -7.26
C GLN A 199 -8.09 -12.76 -7.45
N GLU A 200 -9.26 -13.38 -7.55
CA GLU A 200 -10.54 -12.69 -7.70
C GLU A 200 -10.84 -11.80 -6.47
N GLN A 201 -10.57 -12.31 -5.26
CA GLN A 201 -10.71 -11.51 -4.02
C GLN A 201 -9.73 -10.34 -4.00
N PHE A 202 -8.48 -10.54 -4.43
CA PHE A 202 -7.48 -9.48 -4.51
C PHE A 202 -7.89 -8.40 -5.54
N GLY A 203 -8.35 -8.80 -6.72
CA GLY A 203 -8.89 -7.89 -7.72
C GLY A 203 -10.09 -7.10 -7.19
N ALA A 204 -11.03 -7.79 -6.52
CA ALA A 204 -12.21 -7.15 -5.92
C ALA A 204 -11.85 -6.16 -4.80
N LEU A 205 -10.87 -6.46 -3.95
CA LEU A 205 -10.35 -5.53 -2.94
C LEU A 205 -9.71 -4.30 -3.59
N THR A 206 -8.93 -4.50 -4.66
CA THR A 206 -8.31 -3.40 -5.42
C THR A 206 -9.39 -2.52 -6.06
N GLN A 207 -10.42 -3.12 -6.67
CA GLN A 207 -11.54 -2.38 -7.24
C GLN A 207 -12.29 -1.56 -6.19
N ALA A 208 -12.65 -2.19 -5.08
CA ALA A 208 -13.36 -1.50 -4.00
C ALA A 208 -12.53 -0.35 -3.38
N TRP A 209 -11.21 -0.52 -3.27
CA TRP A 209 -10.31 0.56 -2.87
C TRP A 209 -10.35 1.73 -3.84
N VAL A 210 -10.30 1.45 -5.15
CA VAL A 210 -10.39 2.50 -6.19
C VAL A 210 -11.75 3.20 -6.14
N ASP A 211 -12.84 2.45 -6.04
CA ASP A 211 -14.22 2.97 -6.01
C ASP A 211 -14.49 3.86 -4.78
N THR A 212 -13.76 3.63 -3.69
CA THR A 212 -13.86 4.43 -2.45
C THR A 212 -12.83 5.56 -2.36
N GLY A 213 -12.26 5.98 -3.50
CA GLY A 213 -11.38 7.14 -3.61
C GLY A 213 -9.88 6.84 -3.54
N ALA A 214 -9.47 5.58 -3.52
CA ALA A 214 -8.07 5.14 -3.49
C ALA A 214 -7.26 5.82 -2.36
N GLU A 215 -7.82 5.92 -1.16
CA GLU A 215 -7.18 6.54 0.00
C GLU A 215 -6.07 5.67 0.56
N CYS A 216 -4.93 6.30 0.87
CA CYS A 216 -3.81 5.59 1.46
C CYS A 216 -3.89 5.58 2.99
N PRO A 217 -3.56 4.44 3.64
CA PRO A 217 -3.45 4.39 5.09
C PRO A 217 -2.36 5.33 5.61
N GLY A 218 -2.50 5.81 6.83
CA GLY A 218 -1.49 6.63 7.48
C GLY A 218 -0.25 5.83 7.91
N GLU A 219 0.77 6.55 8.38
CA GLU A 219 1.98 5.93 8.92
C GLU A 219 1.66 5.00 10.10
N GLY A 220 2.34 3.86 10.17
CA GLY A 220 2.14 2.87 11.22
C GLY A 220 0.84 2.06 11.11
N ALA A 221 0.02 2.27 10.06
CA ALA A 221 -1.15 1.44 9.82
C ALA A 221 -0.74 0.00 9.48
N VAL A 222 -1.49 -0.98 10.03
CA VAL A 222 -1.21 -2.41 9.86
C VAL A 222 -2.48 -3.17 9.50
N PRO A 223 -2.37 -4.24 8.69
CA PRO A 223 -3.46 -5.13 8.33
C PRO A 223 -4.12 -5.84 9.49
#